data_c70baf59659564c3969b6f061731d3b5
#
_entry.id   c70baf59659564c3969b6f061731d3b5
#
_cell.length_a   1.000
_cell.length_b   1.000
_cell.length_c   1.000
_cell.angle_alpha   90.00
_cell.angle_beta   90.00
_cell.angle_gamma   90.00
#
_symmetry.space_group_name_H-M   'P 1'
#
loop_
_entity.id
_entity.type
_entity.pdbx_description
1 polymer ?
#
loop_
_entity_poly.entity_id
_entity_poly.type
_entity_poly.pdbx_seq_one_letter_code
_entity_poly.pdbx_strand_id
1 'polypeptide(L)'
;VMFYGWTKVDKFFEAWLGAGFHPVGHIVFRKSYSSKSRFLRYQHEQAFLLAKGRPPLPKEPLSDMMEMPYSGNKLHPTQKPVSALASLIRSFSLPGEIVLDAFAGSGSTCAAAALTRRKYIGIELDETYLALANARMIRVHERIAAKRRSSSMGIPAA
;
A
#
# COMPACT_ATOMS: atom_id res chain seq x y z
N VAL A 1 -4.63 6.15 3.53
CA VAL A 1 -5.37 5.58 2.37
C VAL A 1 -6.06 4.32 2.83
N MET A 2 -7.34 4.16 2.52
CA MET A 2 -8.13 2.99 2.92
C MET A 2 -8.78 2.35 1.70
N PHE A 3 -8.37 1.13 1.39
CA PHE A 3 -9.10 0.26 0.45
C PHE A 3 -10.37 -0.25 1.12
N TYR A 4 -11.46 -0.33 0.39
CA TYR A 4 -12.75 -0.69 0.96
C TYR A 4 -13.61 -1.51 -0.02
N GLY A 5 -14.57 -2.26 0.54
CA GLY A 5 -15.60 -2.92 -0.23
C GLY A 5 -16.76 -1.97 -0.52
N TRP A 6 -17.02 -1.68 -1.80
CA TRP A 6 -18.01 -0.70 -2.23
C TRP A 6 -19.44 -0.98 -1.70
N THR A 7 -19.78 -2.25 -1.45
CA THR A 7 -21.10 -2.65 -0.92
C THR A 7 -21.34 -2.27 0.55
N LYS A 8 -20.31 -1.78 1.24
CA LYS A 8 -20.33 -1.37 2.65
C LYS A 8 -19.78 0.04 2.85
N VAL A 9 -19.76 0.83 1.80
CA VAL A 9 -19.17 2.18 1.83
C VAL A 9 -19.81 3.08 2.89
N ASP A 10 -21.12 2.97 3.09
CA ASP A 10 -21.87 3.66 4.14
C ASP A 10 -21.29 3.42 5.53
N LYS A 11 -20.98 2.16 5.87
CA LYS A 11 -20.39 1.77 7.16
C LYS A 11 -18.96 2.27 7.32
N PHE A 12 -18.19 2.27 6.24
CA PHE A 12 -16.85 2.84 6.26
C PHE A 12 -16.88 4.36 6.49
N PHE A 13 -17.78 5.08 5.81
CA PHE A 13 -17.94 6.52 6.03
C PHE A 13 -18.32 6.85 7.48
N GLU A 14 -19.30 6.16 8.03
CA GLU A 14 -19.71 6.31 9.43
C GLU A 14 -18.52 6.15 10.39
N ALA A 15 -17.75 5.08 10.21
CA ALA A 15 -16.57 4.78 11.04
C ALA A 15 -15.46 5.83 10.88
N TRP A 16 -15.17 6.27 9.65
CA TRP A 16 -14.12 7.26 9.41
C TRP A 16 -14.48 8.61 10.01
N LEU A 17 -15.68 9.10 9.76
CA LEU A 17 -16.15 10.38 10.31
C LEU A 17 -16.21 10.34 11.84
N GLY A 18 -16.71 9.24 12.42
CA GLY A 18 -16.71 9.03 13.86
C GLY A 18 -15.31 9.01 14.50
N ALA A 19 -14.30 8.55 13.76
CA ALA A 19 -12.91 8.59 14.18
C ALA A 19 -12.19 9.93 13.88
N GLY A 20 -12.90 10.92 13.34
CA GLY A 20 -12.37 12.25 13.00
C GLY A 20 -11.55 12.30 11.70
N PHE A 21 -11.72 11.32 10.81
CA PHE A 21 -11.16 11.37 9.47
C PHE A 21 -12.16 11.98 8.48
N HIS A 22 -11.65 12.73 7.50
CA HIS A 22 -12.43 13.31 6.43
C HIS A 22 -11.92 12.79 5.08
N PRO A 23 -12.80 12.34 4.17
CA PRO A 23 -12.42 12.02 2.80
C PRO A 23 -11.94 13.28 2.08
N VAL A 24 -10.76 13.22 1.49
CA VAL A 24 -10.13 14.33 0.74
C VAL A 24 -9.79 13.93 -0.69
N GLY A 25 -9.95 12.65 -1.04
CA GLY A 25 -9.76 12.15 -2.39
C GLY A 25 -10.29 10.72 -2.54
N HIS A 26 -10.57 10.35 -3.79
CA HIS A 26 -10.96 9.00 -4.16
C HIS A 26 -10.03 8.52 -5.26
N ILE A 27 -9.43 7.35 -5.07
CA ILE A 27 -8.43 6.78 -5.99
C ILE A 27 -8.99 5.52 -6.62
N VAL A 28 -8.94 5.45 -7.94
CA VAL A 28 -9.29 4.27 -8.72
C VAL A 28 -8.01 3.57 -9.20
N PHE A 29 -7.88 2.31 -8.90
CA PHE A 29 -6.75 1.48 -9.33
C PHE A 29 -7.19 0.57 -10.47
N ARG A 30 -6.77 0.87 -11.69
CA ARG A 30 -7.09 0.07 -12.87
C ARG A 30 -6.28 -1.24 -12.87
N LYS A 31 -6.98 -2.36 -13.00
CA LYS A 31 -6.39 -3.70 -13.13
C LYS A 31 -6.27 -4.08 -14.61
N SER A 32 -5.19 -4.72 -14.99
CA SER A 32 -5.02 -5.33 -16.30
C SER A 32 -5.83 -6.61 -16.50
N TYR A 33 -6.54 -7.07 -15.47
CA TYR A 33 -7.35 -8.29 -15.46
C TYR A 33 -8.73 -8.02 -14.86
N SER A 34 -9.67 -8.92 -15.10
CA SER A 34 -11.03 -8.85 -14.55
C SER A 34 -11.23 -9.91 -13.48
N SER A 35 -11.88 -9.53 -12.39
CA SER A 35 -12.46 -10.49 -11.45
C SER A 35 -13.75 -11.07 -12.06
N LYS A 36 -14.04 -12.35 -11.79
CA LYS A 36 -15.31 -12.96 -12.19
C LYS A 36 -16.47 -12.22 -11.52
N SER A 37 -17.51 -11.91 -12.29
CA SER A 37 -18.71 -11.27 -11.79
C SER A 37 -19.94 -11.77 -12.53
N ARG A 38 -21.11 -11.57 -11.94
CA ARG A 38 -22.40 -11.89 -12.59
C ARG A 38 -22.92 -10.75 -13.47
N PHE A 39 -22.78 -9.49 -13.01
CA PHE A 39 -23.34 -8.32 -13.69
C PHE A 39 -22.28 -7.49 -14.41
N LEU A 40 -21.07 -7.36 -13.80
CA LEU A 40 -19.99 -6.53 -14.32
C LEU A 40 -18.68 -7.29 -14.34
N ARG A 41 -17.79 -6.88 -15.24
CA ARG A 41 -16.38 -7.26 -15.24
C ARG A 41 -15.63 -6.24 -14.36
N TYR A 42 -15.34 -6.60 -13.11
CA TYR A 42 -14.63 -5.72 -12.19
C TYR A 42 -13.16 -5.59 -12.56
N GLN A 43 -12.82 -4.47 -13.16
CA GLN A 43 -11.47 -4.15 -13.67
C GLN A 43 -10.78 -3.05 -12.86
N HIS A 44 -11.30 -2.71 -11.69
CA HIS A 44 -10.65 -1.75 -10.80
C HIS A 44 -10.76 -2.17 -9.33
N GLU A 45 -9.93 -1.57 -8.52
CA GLU A 45 -10.10 -1.43 -7.07
C GLU A 45 -10.14 0.04 -6.74
N GLN A 46 -10.59 0.36 -5.55
CA GLN A 46 -10.75 1.74 -5.12
C GLN A 46 -10.33 1.94 -3.68
N ALA A 47 -9.89 3.16 -3.37
CA ALA A 47 -9.54 3.56 -2.03
C ALA A 47 -9.92 5.02 -1.79
N PHE A 48 -10.28 5.35 -0.57
CA PHE A 48 -10.38 6.75 -0.14
C PHE A 48 -9.04 7.23 0.42
N LEU A 49 -8.66 8.43 0.02
CA LEU A 49 -7.67 9.22 0.70
C LEU A 49 -8.38 9.97 1.84
N LEU A 50 -7.97 9.70 3.05
CA LEU A 50 -8.54 10.26 4.26
C LEU A 50 -7.51 11.17 4.94
N ALA A 51 -7.96 12.31 5.43
CA ALA A 51 -7.16 13.21 6.25
C ALA A 51 -7.71 13.28 7.67
N LYS A 52 -6.83 13.42 8.66
CA LYS A 52 -7.17 13.78 10.02
C LYS A 52 -6.49 15.11 10.36
N GLY A 53 -7.27 16.09 10.77
CA GLY A 53 -6.78 17.47 10.90
C GLY A 53 -6.52 18.12 9.52
N ARG A 54 -5.43 18.88 9.42
CA ARG A 54 -5.04 19.62 8.21
C ARG A 54 -3.61 19.25 7.79
N PRO A 55 -3.39 18.06 7.23
CA PRO A 55 -2.07 17.70 6.73
C PRO A 55 -1.65 18.61 5.56
N PRO A 56 -0.34 18.81 5.34
CA PRO A 56 0.15 19.55 4.20
C PRO A 56 -0.24 18.85 2.88
N LEU A 57 -0.49 19.64 1.85
CA LEU A 57 -0.74 19.10 0.51
C LEU A 57 0.55 18.51 -0.07
N PRO A 58 0.47 17.45 -0.86
CA PRO A 58 1.63 16.91 -1.57
C PRO A 58 2.14 17.95 -2.59
N LYS A 59 3.47 18.05 -2.74
CA LYS A 59 4.09 18.95 -3.73
C LYS A 59 3.67 18.60 -5.16
N GLU A 60 3.57 17.32 -5.44
CA GLU A 60 3.14 16.76 -6.72
C GLU A 60 1.97 15.83 -6.45
N PRO A 61 0.72 16.27 -6.66
CA PRO A 61 -0.45 15.44 -6.50
C PRO A 61 -0.39 14.22 -7.45
N LEU A 62 -0.74 13.05 -6.91
CA LEU A 62 -0.93 11.86 -7.75
C LEU A 62 -2.21 11.99 -8.59
N SER A 63 -2.23 11.29 -9.73
CA SER A 63 -3.48 11.03 -10.43
C SER A 63 -4.43 10.23 -9.53
N ASP A 64 -5.70 10.54 -9.58
CA ASP A 64 -6.77 9.75 -8.95
C ASP A 64 -7.02 8.42 -9.68
N MET A 65 -6.47 8.25 -10.88
CA MET A 65 -6.42 6.98 -11.61
C MET A 65 -5.00 6.43 -11.63
N MET A 66 -4.81 5.25 -11.05
CA MET A 66 -3.51 4.59 -10.95
C MET A 66 -3.55 3.18 -11.55
N GLU A 67 -2.44 2.73 -12.11
CA GLU A 67 -2.31 1.35 -12.54
C GLU A 67 -2.05 0.42 -11.35
N MET A 68 -2.75 -0.71 -11.34
CA MET A 68 -2.55 -1.78 -10.37
C MET A 68 -2.19 -3.07 -11.12
N PRO A 69 -0.89 -3.31 -11.38
CA PRO A 69 -0.45 -4.54 -12.04
C PRO A 69 -0.78 -5.76 -11.17
N TYR A 70 -0.97 -6.90 -11.81
CA TYR A 70 -1.26 -8.13 -11.08
C TYR A 70 -0.08 -8.52 -10.16
N SER A 71 -0.35 -8.67 -8.88
CA SER A 71 0.68 -9.01 -7.87
C SER A 71 1.02 -10.51 -7.82
N GLY A 72 0.26 -11.35 -8.56
CA GLY A 72 0.34 -12.80 -8.51
C GLY A 72 -0.41 -13.44 -7.35
N ASN A 73 -0.82 -12.66 -6.34
CA ASN A 73 -1.54 -13.10 -5.13
C ASN A 73 -0.96 -14.35 -4.43
N LYS A 74 0.37 -14.54 -4.57
CA LYS A 74 1.07 -15.76 -4.08
C LYS A 74 1.12 -15.86 -2.57
N LEU A 75 1.11 -14.74 -1.87
CA LEU A 75 1.26 -14.69 -0.42
C LEU A 75 -0.04 -14.31 0.30
N HIS A 76 -1.00 -13.72 -0.41
CA HIS A 76 -2.29 -13.34 0.16
C HIS A 76 -3.31 -13.15 -0.97
N PRO A 77 -4.59 -13.60 -0.82
CA PRO A 77 -5.61 -13.50 -1.87
C PRO A 77 -5.88 -12.08 -2.37
N THR A 78 -5.76 -11.09 -1.50
CA THR A 78 -5.96 -9.66 -1.81
C THR A 78 -4.67 -8.85 -1.77
N GLN A 79 -3.52 -9.50 -2.05
CA GLN A 79 -2.22 -8.86 -2.04
C GLN A 79 -2.17 -7.66 -2.98
N LYS A 80 -1.78 -6.50 -2.47
CA LYS A 80 -1.56 -5.31 -3.29
C LYS A 80 -0.14 -5.29 -3.87
N PRO A 81 0.05 -4.82 -5.10
CA PRO A 81 1.38 -4.67 -5.69
C PRO A 81 2.20 -3.61 -4.95
N VAL A 82 3.42 -3.97 -4.60
CA VAL A 82 4.34 -3.08 -3.86
C VAL A 82 4.61 -1.78 -4.62
N SER A 83 4.64 -1.81 -5.95
CA SER A 83 4.86 -0.61 -6.79
C SER A 83 3.77 0.44 -6.61
N ALA A 84 2.50 0.03 -6.64
CA ALA A 84 1.37 0.95 -6.44
C ALA A 84 1.38 1.56 -5.03
N LEU A 85 1.63 0.72 -4.00
CA LEU A 85 1.75 1.19 -2.62
C LEU A 85 2.94 2.12 -2.42
N ALA A 86 4.08 1.86 -3.08
CA ALA A 86 5.25 2.72 -3.02
C ALA A 86 4.99 4.12 -3.60
N SER A 87 4.17 4.23 -4.65
CA SER A 87 3.76 5.53 -5.21
C SER A 87 2.93 6.34 -4.20
N LEU A 88 1.93 5.70 -3.58
CA LEU A 88 1.14 6.32 -2.51
C LEU A 88 2.03 6.80 -1.34
N ILE A 89 2.92 5.93 -0.86
CA ILE A 89 3.79 6.22 0.28
C ILE A 89 4.71 7.42 -0.03
N ARG A 90 5.28 7.50 -1.23
CA ARG A 90 6.13 8.64 -1.63
C ARG A 90 5.39 9.95 -1.66
N SER A 91 4.13 9.96 -2.12
CA SER A 91 3.34 11.18 -2.24
C SER A 91 2.83 11.71 -0.91
N PHE A 92 2.57 10.82 0.05
CA PHE A 92 1.93 11.22 1.31
C PHE A 92 2.83 11.06 2.53
N SER A 93 4.12 10.86 2.34
CA SER A 93 5.09 10.80 3.43
C SER A 93 6.50 11.17 2.97
N LEU A 94 7.36 11.54 3.93
CA LEU A 94 8.77 11.82 3.72
C LEU A 94 9.65 10.62 4.15
N PRO A 95 10.86 10.47 3.61
CA PRO A 95 11.82 9.50 4.11
C PRO A 95 12.05 9.63 5.62
N GLY A 96 12.05 8.50 6.34
CA GLY A 96 12.20 8.45 7.79
C GLY A 96 10.89 8.48 8.57
N GLU A 97 9.78 8.93 7.96
CA GLU A 97 8.45 8.87 8.60
C GLU A 97 7.93 7.44 8.75
N ILE A 98 6.92 7.27 9.59
CA ILE A 98 6.33 5.97 9.89
C ILE A 98 5.08 5.75 9.04
N VAL A 99 5.03 4.61 8.37
CA VAL A 99 3.84 4.10 7.67
C VAL A 99 3.22 3.01 8.53
N LEU A 100 1.98 3.21 8.94
CA LEU A 100 1.19 2.21 9.69
C LEU A 100 0.25 1.47 8.72
N ASP A 101 0.24 0.15 8.80
CA ASP A 101 -0.77 -0.72 8.19
C ASP A 101 -1.37 -1.62 9.27
N ALA A 102 -2.60 -1.31 9.69
CA ALA A 102 -3.32 -2.06 10.72
C ALA A 102 -3.90 -3.40 10.21
N PHE A 103 -3.78 -3.69 8.91
CA PHE A 103 -4.26 -4.92 8.26
C PHE A 103 -3.19 -5.42 7.29
N ALA A 104 -1.99 -5.66 7.79
CA ALA A 104 -0.78 -5.83 7.00
C ALA A 104 -0.80 -7.03 6.05
N GLY A 105 -1.60 -8.05 6.34
CA GLY A 105 -1.65 -9.27 5.55
C GLY A 105 -0.25 -9.85 5.33
N SER A 106 0.13 -10.06 4.08
CA SER A 106 1.47 -10.53 3.73
C SER A 106 2.56 -9.43 3.69
N GLY A 107 2.33 -8.24 4.30
CA GLY A 107 3.32 -7.18 4.50
C GLY A 107 3.66 -6.35 3.25
N SER A 108 2.75 -6.21 2.29
CA SER A 108 3.02 -5.44 1.06
C SER A 108 3.30 -3.97 1.33
N THR A 109 2.53 -3.35 2.24
CA THR A 109 2.72 -1.95 2.64
C THR A 109 4.04 -1.76 3.39
N CYS A 110 4.38 -2.67 4.31
CA CYS A 110 5.64 -2.65 5.03
C CYS A 110 6.83 -2.74 4.07
N ALA A 111 6.76 -3.63 3.08
CA ALA A 111 7.77 -3.76 2.03
C ALA A 111 7.92 -2.48 1.21
N ALA A 112 6.80 -1.86 0.80
CA ALA A 112 6.80 -0.60 0.06
C ALA A 112 7.40 0.54 0.90
N ALA A 113 7.09 0.62 2.19
CA ALA A 113 7.63 1.60 3.12
C ALA A 113 9.17 1.46 3.27
N ALA A 114 9.65 0.25 3.55
CA ALA A 114 11.09 -0.03 3.67
C ALA A 114 11.85 0.32 2.39
N LEU A 115 11.34 -0.10 1.21
CA LEU A 115 11.94 0.19 -0.09
C LEU A 115 11.95 1.69 -0.44
N THR A 116 11.06 2.47 0.14
CA THR A 116 10.98 3.92 -0.04
C THR A 116 11.62 4.70 1.10
N ARG A 117 12.39 4.03 1.97
CA ARG A 117 13.13 4.61 3.11
C ARG A 117 12.22 5.18 4.20
N ARG A 118 11.02 4.65 4.36
CA ARG A 118 10.13 4.95 5.50
C ARG A 118 10.28 3.86 6.55
N LYS A 119 10.05 4.21 7.80
CA LYS A 119 9.79 3.23 8.87
C LYS A 119 8.40 2.64 8.65
N TYR A 120 8.12 1.49 9.26
CA TYR A 120 6.81 0.87 9.14
C TYR A 120 6.39 0.20 10.45
N ILE A 121 5.08 0.14 10.64
CA ILE A 121 4.41 -0.69 11.63
C ILE A 121 3.34 -1.46 10.89
N GLY A 122 3.41 -2.79 10.91
CA GLY A 122 2.38 -3.67 10.39
C GLY A 122 1.71 -4.42 11.54
N ILE A 123 0.38 -4.46 11.52
CA ILE A 123 -0.42 -5.24 12.46
C ILE A 123 -1.18 -6.28 11.64
N GLU A 124 -1.09 -7.55 12.05
CA GLU A 124 -1.79 -8.67 11.41
C GLU A 124 -2.25 -9.63 12.50
N LEU A 125 -3.51 -10.03 12.43
CA LEU A 125 -4.12 -10.91 13.42
C LEU A 125 -3.91 -12.40 13.11
N ASP A 126 -3.84 -12.73 11.81
CA ASP A 126 -3.61 -14.10 11.36
C ASP A 126 -2.12 -14.43 11.44
N GLU A 127 -1.76 -15.39 12.28
CA GLU A 127 -0.37 -15.80 12.50
C GLU A 127 0.31 -16.33 11.23
N THR A 128 -0.44 -16.96 10.32
CA THR A 128 0.10 -17.46 9.06
C THR A 128 0.52 -16.29 8.16
N TYR A 129 -0.35 -15.27 8.03
CA TYR A 129 0.00 -14.07 7.27
C TYR A 129 1.08 -13.25 7.95
N LEU A 130 1.10 -13.18 9.28
CA LEU A 130 2.18 -12.53 10.03
C LEU A 130 3.53 -13.21 9.76
N ALA A 131 3.59 -14.53 9.76
CA ALA A 131 4.82 -15.28 9.42
C ALA A 131 5.27 -15.01 7.98
N LEU A 132 4.35 -14.95 7.02
CA LEU A 132 4.64 -14.60 5.63
C LEU A 132 5.15 -13.16 5.48
N ALA A 133 4.56 -12.23 6.21
CA ALA A 133 4.99 -10.83 6.25
C ALA A 133 6.41 -10.72 6.80
N ASN A 134 6.72 -11.36 7.91
CA ASN A 134 8.05 -11.38 8.51
C ASN A 134 9.10 -11.96 7.56
N ALA A 135 8.82 -13.10 6.93
CA ALA A 135 9.71 -13.72 5.95
C ALA A 135 9.93 -12.81 4.72
N ARG A 136 8.90 -12.08 4.29
CA ARG A 136 9.04 -11.06 3.23
C ARG A 136 9.96 -9.94 3.67
N MET A 137 9.78 -9.42 4.89
CA MET A 137 10.56 -8.29 5.38
C MET A 137 12.03 -8.62 5.55
N ILE A 138 12.39 -9.83 5.96
CA ILE A 138 13.78 -10.32 5.97
C ILE A 138 14.40 -10.16 4.57
N ARG A 139 13.76 -10.73 3.53
CA ARG A 139 14.25 -10.64 2.14
C ARG A 139 14.35 -9.19 1.63
N VAL A 140 13.40 -8.34 2.01
CA VAL A 140 13.42 -6.90 1.63
C VAL A 140 14.63 -6.20 2.26
N HIS A 141 14.92 -6.45 3.54
CA HIS A 141 16.07 -5.85 4.21
C HIS A 141 17.40 -6.35 3.66
N GLU A 142 17.52 -7.64 3.38
CA GLU A 142 18.71 -8.21 2.72
C GLU A 142 18.96 -7.55 1.36
N ARG A 143 17.91 -7.38 0.53
CA ARG A 143 18.00 -6.68 -0.76
C ARG A 143 18.43 -5.21 -0.61
N ILE A 144 17.90 -4.50 0.38
CA ILE A 144 18.28 -3.11 0.66
C ILE A 144 19.76 -3.05 1.08
N ALA A 145 20.20 -3.96 1.96
CA ALA A 145 21.59 -4.03 2.42
C ALA A 145 22.56 -4.36 1.27
N ALA A 146 22.19 -5.32 0.40
CA ALA A 146 23.00 -5.67 -0.77
C ALA A 146 23.15 -4.48 -1.72
N LYS A 147 22.05 -3.76 -2.01
CA LYS A 147 22.09 -2.56 -2.88
C LYS A 147 22.95 -1.44 -2.29
N ARG A 148 22.95 -1.25 -0.97
CA ARG A 148 23.81 -0.25 -0.32
C ARG A 148 25.29 -0.61 -0.45
N ARG A 149 25.64 -1.90 -0.28
CA ARG A 149 27.02 -2.38 -0.44
C ARG A 149 27.53 -2.18 -1.87
N SER A 150 26.75 -2.54 -2.89
CA SER A 150 27.14 -2.34 -4.29
C SER A 150 27.32 -0.86 -4.65
N SER A 151 26.46 0.01 -4.14
CA SER A 151 26.59 1.46 -4.36
C SER A 151 27.83 2.07 -3.66
N SER A 152 28.24 1.55 -2.52
CA SER A 152 29.44 2.00 -1.80
C SER A 152 30.76 1.50 -2.42
N MET A 153 30.69 0.42 -3.20
CA MET A 153 31.86 -0.18 -3.88
C MET A 153 32.05 0.33 -5.32
N GLY A 154 31.26 1.31 -5.78
CA GLY A 154 31.39 1.91 -7.12
C GLY A 154 31.03 0.97 -8.28
N ILE A 155 30.39 -0.18 -8.02
CA ILE A 155 29.97 -1.14 -9.05
C ILE A 155 28.60 -0.69 -9.59
N PRO A 156 28.46 -0.42 -10.92
CA PRO A 156 27.16 -0.09 -11.49
C PRO A 156 26.18 -1.26 -11.30
N ALA A 157 24.94 -0.93 -10.99
CA ALA A 157 23.89 -1.93 -10.90
C ALA A 157 23.61 -2.51 -12.30
N ALA A 158 23.75 -3.80 -12.47
CA ALA A 158 23.35 -4.54 -13.67
C ALA A 158 21.83 -4.58 -13.81
#